data_17b117a3dcdbe8721322e8a402a807d8
#
_entry.id   17b117a3dcdbe8721322e8a402a807d8
#
_cell.length_a   1.000
_cell.length_b   1.000
_cell.length_c   1.000
_cell.angle_alpha   90.00
_cell.angle_beta   90.00
_cell.angle_gamma   90.00
#
_symmetry.space_group_name_H-M   'P 1'
#
loop_
_entity.id
_entity.type
_entity.pdbx_description
1 polymer ?
#
loop_
_entity_poly.entity_id
_entity_poly.type
_entity_poly.pdbx_seq_one_letter_code
_entity_poly.pdbx_strand_id
1 'polypeptide(L)'
;LAPKHKETVMTAKILIKRKFKKGKQQEILAMLRELRSGALNQPGYISGETLTSTEHPRTMMVIGTWQDMESWYGWKRNTTRQTLEQMLETYQEESTEYQEFKVGAFIED
;
A
#
# COMPACT_ATOMS: atom_id res chain seq x y z
N LEU A 1 -29.90 21.42 -6.27
CA LEU A 1 -29.37 20.89 -5.32
C LEU A 1 -28.32 19.94 -5.58
N ALA A 2 -27.18 20.26 -5.33
CA ALA A 2 -26.04 19.41 -5.60
C ALA A 2 -26.11 18.22 -4.72
N PRO A 3 -25.78 17.10 -5.23
CA PRO A 3 -25.71 15.90 -4.43
C PRO A 3 -24.44 15.95 -3.62
N LYS A 4 -24.45 16.69 -2.62
CA LYS A 4 -23.32 16.92 -1.83
C LYS A 4 -22.64 15.73 -1.36
N HIS A 5 -23.32 14.66 -1.18
CA HIS A 5 -22.66 13.47 -0.71
C HIS A 5 -21.60 12.98 -1.67
N LYS A 6 -21.67 13.40 -2.92
CA LYS A 6 -20.63 12.97 -3.81
C LYS A 6 -19.35 13.65 -3.56
N GLU A 7 -19.40 14.80 -2.98
CA GLU A 7 -18.18 15.51 -2.70
C GLU A 7 -17.49 15.00 -1.48
N THR A 8 -18.10 14.04 -0.80
CA THR A 8 -17.46 13.49 0.38
C THR A 8 -16.54 12.32 0.07
N VAL A 9 -16.31 12.03 -1.21
CA VAL A 9 -15.33 11.00 -1.56
C VAL A 9 -13.96 11.49 -1.09
N MET A 10 -13.35 10.71 -0.23
CA MET A 10 -12.11 11.12 0.41
C MET A 10 -10.92 10.36 -0.15
N THR A 11 -9.80 11.06 -0.25
CA THR A 11 -8.52 10.47 -0.58
C THR A 11 -8.18 9.40 0.44
N ALA A 12 -7.64 8.29 -0.02
CA ALA A 12 -7.25 7.19 0.85
C ALA A 12 -5.74 7.20 1.08
N LYS A 13 -5.35 6.91 2.31
CA LYS A 13 -3.96 6.71 2.69
C LYS A 13 -3.83 5.28 3.19
N ILE A 14 -2.94 4.53 2.57
CA ILE A 14 -2.76 3.12 2.88
C ILE A 14 -1.36 2.92 3.41
N LEU A 15 -1.26 2.35 4.60
CA LEU A 15 0.02 2.04 5.22
C LEU A 15 0.24 0.54 5.13
N ILE A 16 1.37 0.15 4.56
CA ILE A 16 1.70 -1.25 4.35
C ILE A 16 3.03 -1.51 5.02
N LYS A 17 3.01 -2.33 6.07
CA LYS A 17 4.22 -2.61 6.83
C LYS A 17 4.69 -4.03 6.57
N ARG A 18 5.98 -4.16 6.27
CA ARG A 18 6.59 -5.46 6.02
C ARG A 18 7.89 -5.57 6.79
N LYS A 19 8.12 -6.76 7.36
CA LYS A 19 9.35 -7.04 8.08
C LYS A 19 10.05 -8.19 7.37
N PHE A 20 11.23 -7.93 6.86
CA PHE A 20 11.92 -8.86 5.97
C PHE A 20 12.95 -9.72 6.68
N LYS A 21 13.16 -10.91 6.13
CA LYS A 21 14.23 -11.80 6.55
C LYS A 21 15.56 -11.25 6.06
N LYS A 22 16.62 -11.65 6.74
CA LYS A 22 17.97 -11.24 6.38
C LYS A 22 18.44 -11.99 5.14
N GLY A 23 19.24 -11.33 4.32
CA GLY A 23 20.00 -12.01 3.29
C GLY A 23 19.39 -12.11 1.91
N LYS A 24 18.22 -11.49 1.69
CA LYS A 24 17.55 -11.54 0.38
C LYS A 24 17.26 -10.16 -0.17
N GLN A 25 18.15 -9.22 0.09
CA GLN A 25 17.93 -7.83 -0.25
C GLN A 25 17.66 -7.59 -1.73
N GLN A 26 18.41 -8.21 -2.62
CA GLN A 26 18.24 -7.97 -4.05
C GLN A 26 16.89 -8.46 -4.54
N GLU A 27 16.50 -9.65 -4.11
CA GLU A 27 15.22 -10.25 -4.52
C GLU A 27 14.05 -9.40 -4.00
N ILE A 28 14.15 -8.97 -2.75
CA ILE A 28 13.12 -8.14 -2.13
C ILE A 28 12.97 -6.82 -2.88
N LEU A 29 14.07 -6.15 -3.16
CA LEU A 29 14.02 -4.86 -3.84
C LEU A 29 13.45 -4.99 -5.25
N ALA A 30 13.76 -6.08 -5.94
CA ALA A 30 13.22 -6.32 -7.28
C ALA A 30 11.70 -6.46 -7.24
N MET A 31 11.17 -7.20 -6.27
CA MET A 31 9.73 -7.37 -6.13
C MET A 31 9.03 -6.10 -5.73
N LEU A 32 9.65 -5.32 -4.83
CA LEU A 32 9.08 -4.03 -4.43
C LEU A 32 9.01 -3.07 -5.61
N ARG A 33 10.00 -3.10 -6.49
CA ARG A 33 9.97 -2.28 -7.70
C ARG A 33 8.83 -2.69 -8.62
N GLU A 34 8.59 -3.99 -8.75
CA GLU A 34 7.48 -4.45 -9.59
C GLU A 34 6.13 -4.07 -9.00
N LEU A 35 5.98 -4.17 -7.68
CA LEU A 35 4.75 -3.73 -7.03
C LEU A 35 4.51 -2.24 -7.24
N ARG A 36 5.56 -1.44 -7.10
CA ARG A 36 5.44 0.00 -7.32
C ARG A 36 5.07 0.31 -8.77
N SER A 37 5.73 -0.36 -9.70
CA SER A 37 5.45 -0.17 -11.11
C SER A 37 4.00 -0.51 -11.45
N GLY A 38 3.50 -1.60 -10.87
CA GLY A 38 2.11 -1.99 -11.06
C GLY A 38 1.14 -0.98 -10.50
N ALA A 39 1.43 -0.46 -9.29
CA ALA A 39 0.57 0.54 -8.66
C ALA A 39 0.50 1.81 -9.48
N LEU A 40 1.63 2.25 -10.04
CA LEU A 40 1.68 3.46 -10.85
C LEU A 40 0.74 3.42 -12.05
N ASN A 41 0.43 2.22 -12.54
CA ASN A 41 -0.44 2.05 -13.69
C ASN A 41 -1.90 1.88 -13.33
N GLN A 42 -2.25 1.94 -12.05
CA GLN A 42 -3.63 1.73 -11.62
C GLN A 42 -4.42 3.03 -11.63
N PRO A 43 -5.70 2.97 -12.02
CA PRO A 43 -6.55 4.16 -11.95
C PRO A 43 -6.65 4.62 -10.50
N GLY A 44 -6.55 5.91 -10.29
CA GLY A 44 -6.70 6.49 -8.97
C GLY A 44 -5.47 6.50 -8.10
N TYR A 45 -4.37 5.95 -8.57
CA TYR A 45 -3.12 6.03 -7.81
C TYR A 45 -2.58 7.47 -7.86
N ILE A 46 -2.22 8.03 -6.71
CA ILE A 46 -1.68 9.38 -6.65
C ILE A 46 -0.19 9.38 -6.38
N SER A 47 0.24 8.73 -5.29
CA SER A 47 1.66 8.74 -4.93
C SER A 47 1.96 7.66 -3.90
N GLY A 48 3.23 7.39 -3.72
CA GLY A 48 3.67 6.46 -2.69
C GLY A 48 5.05 6.80 -2.20
N GLU A 49 5.29 6.50 -0.92
CA GLU A 49 6.59 6.64 -0.28
C GLU A 49 6.96 5.34 0.38
N THR A 50 8.24 5.01 0.34
CA THR A 50 8.75 3.85 1.07
C THR A 50 9.69 4.35 2.15
N LEU A 51 9.43 3.93 3.39
CA LEU A 51 10.21 4.31 4.55
C LEU A 51 10.90 3.09 5.13
N THR A 52 12.12 3.28 5.60
CA THR A 52 12.85 2.22 6.28
C THR A 52 12.98 2.63 7.75
N SER A 53 12.66 1.71 8.66
CA SER A 53 12.81 1.97 10.08
C SER A 53 14.28 2.17 10.44
N THR A 54 14.57 3.20 11.21
CA THR A 54 15.95 3.45 11.65
C THR A 54 16.35 2.48 12.76
N GLU A 55 15.39 2.03 13.56
CA GLU A 55 15.66 1.08 14.63
C GLU A 55 15.69 -0.37 14.16
N HIS A 56 14.88 -0.68 13.17
CA HIS A 56 14.76 -2.04 12.63
C HIS A 56 14.90 -1.98 11.11
N PRO A 57 16.14 -1.98 10.60
CA PRO A 57 16.38 -1.70 9.17
C PRO A 57 15.75 -2.68 8.18
N ARG A 58 15.28 -3.83 8.64
CA ARG A 58 14.56 -4.77 7.78
C ARG A 58 13.05 -4.57 7.82
N THR A 59 12.61 -3.53 8.52
CA THR A 59 11.19 -3.16 8.56
C THR A 59 10.96 -1.97 7.65
N MET A 60 10.03 -2.11 6.73
CA MET A 60 9.67 -1.05 5.79
C MET A 60 8.20 -0.71 5.90
N MET A 61 7.90 0.55 5.65
CA MET A 61 6.53 1.04 5.61
C MET A 61 6.34 1.72 4.26
N VAL A 62 5.31 1.30 3.53
CA VAL A 62 4.90 2.00 2.31
C VAL A 62 3.67 2.82 2.67
N ILE A 63 3.68 4.10 2.27
CA ILE A 63 2.50 4.95 2.43
C ILE A 63 2.01 5.26 1.03
N GLY A 64 0.88 4.68 0.66
CA GLY A 64 0.28 4.92 -0.66
C GLY A 64 -0.88 5.87 -0.55
N THR A 65 -0.98 6.79 -1.49
CA THR A 65 -2.10 7.73 -1.57
C THR A 65 -2.91 7.40 -2.80
N TRP A 66 -4.21 7.24 -2.63
CA TRP A 66 -5.15 6.86 -3.68
C TRP A 66 -6.29 7.86 -3.72
N GLN A 67 -6.83 8.06 -4.90
CA GLN A 67 -7.92 9.00 -5.11
C GLN A 67 -9.12 8.68 -4.21
N ASP A 68 -9.38 7.40 -3.97
CA ASP A 68 -10.47 6.93 -3.10
C ASP A 68 -10.17 5.49 -2.68
N MET A 69 -10.98 4.98 -1.76
CA MET A 69 -10.79 3.61 -1.27
C MET A 69 -11.07 2.56 -2.35
N GLU A 70 -12.01 2.84 -3.25
CA GLU A 70 -12.33 1.90 -4.31
C GLU A 70 -11.14 1.64 -5.23
N SER A 71 -10.38 2.69 -5.54
CA SER A 71 -9.18 2.56 -6.36
C SER A 71 -8.16 1.67 -5.67
N TRP A 72 -7.97 1.87 -4.36
CA TRP A 72 -7.07 1.03 -3.58
C TRP A 72 -7.56 -0.42 -3.57
N TYR A 73 -8.85 -0.65 -3.35
CA TYR A 73 -9.37 -2.01 -3.33
C TYR A 73 -9.18 -2.72 -4.67
N GLY A 74 -9.33 -1.98 -5.77
CA GLY A 74 -9.07 -2.53 -7.09
C GLY A 74 -7.64 -3.05 -7.22
N TRP A 75 -6.67 -2.28 -6.74
CA TRP A 75 -5.27 -2.70 -6.76
C TRP A 75 -5.03 -3.83 -5.75
N LYS A 76 -5.60 -3.73 -4.57
CA LYS A 76 -5.43 -4.74 -3.54
C LYS A 76 -5.88 -6.11 -4.02
N ARG A 77 -6.94 -6.16 -4.82
CA ARG A 77 -7.51 -7.40 -5.36
C ARG A 77 -6.92 -7.82 -6.69
N ASN A 78 -6.05 -7.01 -7.27
CA ASN A 78 -5.45 -7.29 -8.56
C ASN A 78 -4.64 -8.59 -8.50
N THR A 79 -4.85 -9.49 -9.47
CA THR A 79 -4.23 -10.82 -9.43
C THR A 79 -2.71 -10.76 -9.56
N THR A 80 -2.19 -9.85 -10.37
CA THR A 80 -0.75 -9.67 -10.51
C THR A 80 -0.15 -9.24 -9.17
N ARG A 81 -0.83 -8.29 -8.49
CA ARG A 81 -0.38 -7.84 -7.17
C ARG A 81 -0.40 -9.00 -6.17
N GLN A 82 -1.46 -9.78 -6.17
CA GLN A 82 -1.58 -10.88 -5.22
C GLN A 82 -0.46 -11.89 -5.41
N THR A 83 -0.10 -12.20 -6.65
CA THR A 83 1.00 -13.11 -6.94
C THR A 83 2.33 -12.56 -6.42
N LEU A 84 2.59 -11.27 -6.67
CA LEU A 84 3.81 -10.64 -6.17
C LEU A 84 3.85 -10.62 -4.65
N GLU A 85 2.72 -10.34 -4.00
CA GLU A 85 2.66 -10.32 -2.55
C GLU A 85 2.91 -11.70 -1.95
N GLN A 86 2.39 -12.75 -2.57
CA GLN A 86 2.64 -14.11 -2.10
C GLN A 86 4.13 -14.44 -2.19
N MET A 87 4.76 -14.06 -3.28
CA MET A 87 6.19 -14.28 -3.44
C MET A 87 6.98 -13.48 -2.42
N LEU A 88 6.60 -12.23 -2.21
CA LEU A 88 7.28 -11.34 -1.29
C LEU A 88 7.18 -11.83 0.15
N GLU A 89 6.03 -12.40 0.52
CA GLU A 89 5.84 -12.90 1.87
C GLU A 89 6.77 -14.05 2.23
N THR A 90 7.27 -14.79 1.24
CA THR A 90 8.25 -15.84 1.54
C THR A 90 9.54 -15.26 2.09
N TYR A 91 9.79 -13.98 1.87
CA TYR A 91 10.97 -13.29 2.39
C TYR A 91 10.66 -12.46 3.64
N GLN A 92 9.46 -12.58 4.19
CA GLN A 92 9.05 -11.82 5.36
C GLN A 92 9.04 -12.68 6.61
N GLU A 93 9.30 -12.06 7.75
CA GLU A 93 9.24 -12.74 9.04
C GLU A 93 7.83 -12.85 9.57
N GLU A 94 6.96 -11.97 9.09
CA GLU A 94 5.56 -11.90 9.51
C GLU A 94 4.70 -11.54 8.31
N SER A 95 3.41 -11.76 8.43
CA SER A 95 2.48 -11.35 7.39
C SER A 95 2.50 -9.83 7.23
N THR A 96 2.24 -9.36 6.01
CA THR A 96 2.12 -7.93 5.73
C THR A 96 0.98 -7.34 6.54
N GLU A 97 1.23 -6.19 7.17
CA GLU A 97 0.21 -5.47 7.91
C GLU A 97 -0.30 -4.30 7.10
N TYR A 98 -1.61 -4.15 7.06
CA TYR A 98 -2.27 -3.07 6.33
C TYR A 98 -3.05 -2.19 7.29
N GLN A 99 -2.95 -0.86 7.10
CA GLN A 99 -3.82 0.09 7.76
C GLN A 99 -4.40 0.98 6.68
N GLU A 100 -5.70 1.16 6.70
CA GLU A 100 -6.41 1.90 5.66
C GLU A 100 -7.10 3.10 6.28
N PHE A 101 -6.78 4.28 5.77
CA PHE A 101 -7.31 5.53 6.30
C PHE A 101 -7.91 6.37 5.20
N LYS A 102 -8.94 7.13 5.55
CA LYS A 102 -9.44 8.21 4.70
C LYS A 102 -8.84 9.51 5.20
N VAL A 103 -8.45 10.37 4.28
CA VAL A 103 -7.92 11.67 4.66
C VAL A 103 -9.05 12.55 5.15
N GLY A 104 -8.86 13.17 6.30
CA GLY A 104 -9.84 14.08 6.87
C GLY A 104 -10.23 13.68 8.27
N ALA A 105 -10.86 14.61 8.96
CA ALA A 105 -11.38 14.36 10.30
C ALA A 105 -12.84 13.95 10.21
N PHE A 106 -13.10 12.70 10.59
CA PHE A 106 -14.44 12.15 10.53
C PHE A 106 -14.62 11.21 11.70
N ILE A 107 -15.60 11.49 12.52
CA ILE A 107 -15.88 10.66 13.69
C ILE A 107 -17.26 10.04 13.53
N GLU A 108 -17.30 8.73 13.58
CA GLU A 108 -18.56 8.04 13.45
C GLU A 108 -19.12 7.78 14.85
N ASP A 109 -20.39 8.08 15.04
CA ASP A 109 -21.03 7.91 16.36
C ASP A 109 -21.39 6.47 16.68
#